data_a6fcd0bcd0bbe94c242be2e6fd47a4e3
#
_entry.id   a6fcd0bcd0bbe94c242be2e6fd47a4e3
#
_cell.length_a   1.000
_cell.length_b   1.000
_cell.length_c   1.000
_cell.angle_alpha   90.00
_cell.angle_beta   90.00
_cell.angle_gamma   90.00
#
_symmetry.space_group_name_H-M   'P 1'
#
loop_
_entity.id
_entity.type
_entity.pdbx_description
1 polymer ?
#
loop_
_entity_poly.entity_id
_entity_poly.type
_entity_poly.pdbx_seq_one_letter_code
_entity_poly.pdbx_strand_id
1 'polypeptide(L)'
;MLPPSTPSASYYDCRYDVLRRPLGFERGAELLVDDDAAIHAWVSDGEHVLAVGRAHLIPEESDGSAPDHAGPGATKCPAFGPLADPENRPAIQIRQMGTRDEALRQGHASEVLNALERASAAHFAAKVGLLQAREAAIPFYQSQGWELVDEPYTIQNIGPHRSMMKRFSSN
;
A
#
# COMPACT_ATOMS: atom_id res chain seq x y z
N MET A 1 15.32 -0.53 8.93
CA MET A 1 15.05 -1.94 8.59
C MET A 1 15.63 -2.21 7.22
N LEU A 2 16.45 -3.23 7.08
CA LEU A 2 16.95 -3.62 5.75
C LEU A 2 15.95 -4.59 5.12
N PRO A 3 15.35 -4.25 3.98
CA PRO A 3 14.51 -5.20 3.23
C PRO A 3 15.37 -6.30 2.60
N PRO A 4 14.80 -7.50 2.42
CA PRO A 4 13.46 -7.87 2.85
C PRO A 4 13.50 -8.60 4.19
N SER A 5 12.86 -8.08 5.21
CA SER A 5 12.61 -8.86 6.42
C SER A 5 11.26 -9.58 6.27
N THR A 6 11.25 -10.89 6.45
CA THR A 6 10.00 -11.66 6.48
C THR A 6 9.15 -11.20 7.66
N PRO A 7 7.95 -10.69 7.44
CA PRO A 7 7.08 -10.29 8.53
C PRO A 7 6.67 -11.47 9.42
N SER A 8 6.36 -11.17 10.67
CA SER A 8 5.88 -12.17 11.63
C SER A 8 4.45 -12.64 11.32
N ALA A 9 4.04 -13.74 11.93
CA ALA A 9 2.65 -14.20 11.86
C ALA A 9 1.68 -13.11 12.33
N SER A 10 2.01 -12.37 13.39
CA SER A 10 1.18 -11.28 13.91
C SER A 10 0.95 -10.14 12.89
N TYR A 11 1.94 -9.86 12.03
CA TYR A 11 1.78 -8.93 10.91
C TYR A 11 0.71 -9.42 9.93
N TYR A 12 0.78 -10.68 9.51
CA TYR A 12 -0.21 -11.25 8.60
C TYR A 12 -1.59 -11.40 9.23
N ASP A 13 -1.66 -11.69 10.54
CA ASP A 13 -2.93 -11.69 11.28
C ASP A 13 -3.58 -10.31 11.26
N CYS A 14 -2.82 -9.26 11.51
CA CYS A 14 -3.32 -7.89 11.42
C CYS A 14 -3.80 -7.57 9.99
N ARG A 15 -3.01 -7.91 8.96
CA ARG A 15 -3.39 -7.70 7.54
C ARG A 15 -4.71 -8.40 7.22
N TYR A 16 -4.87 -9.65 7.64
CA TYR A 16 -6.11 -10.39 7.43
C TYR A 16 -7.28 -9.73 8.15
N ASP A 17 -7.13 -9.45 9.45
CA ASP A 17 -8.21 -8.93 10.30
C ASP A 17 -8.76 -7.60 9.79
N VAL A 18 -7.89 -6.70 9.34
CA VAL A 18 -8.31 -5.36 8.90
C VAL A 18 -8.66 -5.25 7.43
N LEU A 19 -8.10 -6.10 6.56
CA LEU A 19 -8.21 -5.92 5.10
C LEU A 19 -8.92 -7.07 4.39
N ARG A 20 -9.05 -8.23 5.00
CA ARG A 20 -9.64 -9.42 4.34
C ARG A 20 -10.90 -9.91 5.03
N ARG A 21 -10.87 -10.07 6.34
CA ARG A 21 -12.03 -10.50 7.12
C ARG A 21 -13.26 -9.63 6.90
N PRO A 22 -13.18 -8.27 6.90
CA PRO A 22 -14.35 -7.43 6.68
C PRO A 22 -14.98 -7.60 5.30
N LEU A 23 -14.24 -8.09 4.32
CA LEU A 23 -14.71 -8.37 2.95
C LEU A 23 -15.15 -9.83 2.77
N GLY A 24 -15.11 -10.65 3.81
CA GLY A 24 -15.54 -12.04 3.77
C GLY A 24 -14.55 -13.01 3.13
N PHE A 25 -13.27 -12.62 2.99
CA PHE A 25 -12.25 -13.51 2.45
C PHE A 25 -11.82 -14.56 3.47
N GLU A 26 -11.45 -15.75 2.98
CA GLU A 26 -10.84 -16.81 3.77
C GLU A 26 -9.41 -16.46 4.19
N ARG A 27 -8.92 -17.11 5.26
CA ARG A 27 -7.51 -17.06 5.64
C ARG A 27 -6.63 -17.56 4.48
N GLY A 28 -5.51 -16.88 4.28
CA GLY A 28 -4.60 -17.07 3.14
C GLY A 28 -4.72 -15.96 2.09
N ALA A 29 -5.86 -15.26 2.01
CA ALA A 29 -6.03 -14.12 1.12
C ALA A 29 -5.16 -12.90 1.50
N GLU A 30 -4.61 -12.89 2.69
CA GLU A 30 -3.65 -11.89 3.15
C GLU A 30 -2.23 -12.10 2.61
N LEU A 31 -1.92 -13.30 2.09
CA LEU A 31 -0.61 -13.64 1.54
C LEU A 31 -0.56 -13.29 0.05
N LEU A 32 0.46 -12.57 -0.36
CA LEU A 32 0.67 -12.18 -1.76
C LEU A 32 1.92 -12.86 -2.30
N VAL A 33 1.87 -13.26 -3.57
CA VAL A 33 2.97 -14.02 -4.22
C VAL A 33 4.28 -13.25 -4.30
N ASP A 34 4.22 -11.92 -4.26
CA ASP A 34 5.37 -11.02 -4.35
C ASP A 34 5.73 -10.39 -2.99
N ASP A 35 5.21 -10.90 -1.88
CA ASP A 35 5.52 -10.38 -0.55
C ASP A 35 7.02 -10.45 -0.22
N ASP A 36 7.72 -11.46 -0.70
CA ASP A 36 9.17 -11.61 -0.47
C ASP A 36 10.02 -10.50 -1.11
N ALA A 37 9.54 -9.89 -2.17
CA ALA A 37 10.21 -8.79 -2.86
C ALA A 37 9.74 -7.41 -2.39
N ALA A 38 8.73 -7.36 -1.53
CA ALA A 38 8.14 -6.12 -1.04
C ALA A 38 8.79 -5.62 0.25
N ILE A 39 8.62 -4.35 0.52
CA ILE A 39 8.94 -3.73 1.81
C ILE A 39 7.68 -3.78 2.66
N HIS A 40 7.82 -4.21 3.90
CA HIS A 40 6.74 -4.24 4.88
C HIS A 40 7.06 -3.33 6.04
N ALA A 41 6.06 -2.61 6.53
CA ALA A 41 6.16 -1.80 7.74
C ALA A 41 4.95 -2.05 8.64
N TRP A 42 5.17 -1.98 9.93
CA TRP A 42 4.12 -2.15 10.92
C TRP A 42 4.45 -1.41 12.22
N VAL A 43 3.41 -1.14 12.97
CA VAL A 43 3.49 -0.67 14.35
C VAL A 43 2.95 -1.77 15.25
N SER A 44 3.63 -2.06 16.34
CA SER A 44 3.22 -3.08 17.30
C SER A 44 3.31 -2.59 18.75
N ASP A 45 2.45 -3.15 19.59
CA ASP A 45 2.57 -3.09 21.04
C ASP A 45 2.94 -4.51 21.52
N GLY A 46 4.19 -4.67 21.92
CA GLY A 46 4.75 -5.99 22.15
C GLY A 46 4.69 -6.86 20.90
N GLU A 47 4.08 -8.03 21.02
CA GLU A 47 3.88 -8.96 19.89
C GLU A 47 2.62 -8.69 19.08
N HIS A 48 1.76 -7.78 19.55
CA HIS A 48 0.50 -7.45 18.90
C HIS A 48 0.69 -6.36 17.86
N VAL A 49 0.52 -6.69 16.58
CA VAL A 49 0.61 -5.73 15.48
C VAL A 49 -0.70 -4.95 15.35
N LEU A 50 -0.58 -3.63 15.38
CA LEU A 50 -1.70 -2.67 15.38
C LEU A 50 -1.98 -2.06 14.01
N ALA A 51 -0.94 -1.83 13.23
CA ALA A 51 -1.05 -1.25 11.90
C ALA A 51 -0.04 -1.87 10.95
N VAL A 52 -0.41 -1.99 9.69
CA VAL A 52 0.41 -2.62 8.65
C VAL A 52 0.41 -1.79 7.37
N GLY A 53 1.41 -2.00 6.54
CA GLY A 53 1.48 -1.47 5.19
C GLY A 53 2.55 -2.18 4.38
N ARG A 54 2.44 -2.06 3.07
CA ARG A 54 3.32 -2.71 2.10
C ARG A 54 3.65 -1.78 0.96
N ALA A 55 4.89 -1.82 0.50
CA ALA A 55 5.33 -1.15 -0.72
C ALA A 55 6.06 -2.14 -1.63
N HIS A 56 5.77 -2.12 -2.92
CA HIS A 56 6.49 -2.91 -3.90
C HIS A 56 6.94 -2.04 -5.07
N LEU A 57 8.05 -2.45 -5.69
CA LEU A 57 8.51 -1.82 -6.92
C LEU A 57 7.51 -2.12 -8.04
N ILE A 58 7.10 -1.11 -8.79
CA ILE A 58 6.30 -1.29 -10.00
C ILE A 58 7.26 -1.66 -11.13
N PRO A 59 7.13 -2.86 -11.76
CA PRO A 59 7.97 -3.23 -12.90
C PRO A 59 7.90 -2.21 -14.04
N GLU A 60 9.00 -2.02 -14.78
CA GLU A 60 9.07 -1.02 -15.85
C GLU A 60 7.99 -1.21 -16.92
N GLU A 61 7.64 -2.46 -17.22
CA GLU A 61 6.61 -2.82 -18.20
C GLU A 61 5.17 -2.71 -17.65
N SER A 62 5.01 -2.49 -16.34
CA SER A 62 3.70 -2.39 -15.68
C SER A 62 3.18 -0.95 -15.69
N ASP A 63 1.88 -0.81 -15.91
CA ASP A 63 1.13 0.43 -15.75
C ASP A 63 0.44 0.56 -14.38
N GLY A 64 0.67 -0.41 -13.49
CA GLY A 64 0.05 -0.45 -12.16
C GLY A 64 -1.39 -0.95 -12.13
N SER A 65 -1.95 -1.40 -13.24
CA SER A 65 -3.34 -1.87 -13.31
C SER A 65 -3.54 -3.31 -12.81
N ALA A 66 -2.46 -4.02 -12.49
CA ALA A 66 -2.54 -5.39 -12.02
C ALA A 66 -3.34 -5.51 -10.71
N PRO A 67 -4.14 -6.59 -10.56
CA PRO A 67 -4.87 -6.84 -9.32
C PRO A 67 -3.94 -6.95 -8.11
N ASP A 68 -4.49 -6.63 -6.95
CA ASP A 68 -3.79 -6.71 -5.66
C ASP A 68 -3.49 -8.16 -5.25
N HIS A 69 -4.29 -9.10 -5.71
CA HIS A 69 -4.14 -10.54 -5.42
C HIS A 69 -4.58 -11.39 -6.61
N ALA A 70 -4.10 -12.61 -6.67
CA ALA A 70 -4.59 -13.62 -7.60
C ALA A 70 -5.79 -14.37 -6.99
N GLY A 71 -6.75 -14.77 -7.82
CA GLY A 71 -7.88 -15.60 -7.39
C GLY A 71 -9.24 -14.94 -7.54
N PRO A 72 -10.30 -15.55 -7.01
CA PRO A 72 -11.66 -15.04 -7.10
C PRO A 72 -11.78 -13.62 -6.52
N GLY A 73 -12.45 -12.73 -7.26
CA GLY A 73 -12.62 -11.34 -6.83
C GLY A 73 -11.43 -10.42 -7.12
N ALA A 74 -10.35 -10.92 -7.73
CA ALA A 74 -9.25 -10.08 -8.20
C ALA A 74 -9.76 -9.12 -9.28
N THR A 75 -9.57 -7.81 -9.06
CA THR A 75 -10.06 -6.76 -9.97
C THR A 75 -8.91 -5.88 -10.42
N LYS A 76 -8.80 -5.66 -11.73
CA LYS A 76 -7.89 -4.66 -12.26
C LYS A 76 -8.34 -3.26 -11.86
N CYS A 77 -7.38 -2.42 -11.53
CA CYS A 77 -7.58 -1.00 -11.32
C CYS A 77 -7.21 -0.22 -12.59
N PRO A 78 -7.63 1.05 -12.73
CA PRO A 78 -7.12 1.91 -13.78
C PRO A 78 -5.60 2.01 -13.72
N ALA A 79 -4.96 2.12 -14.87
CA ALA A 79 -3.53 2.38 -14.96
C ALA A 79 -3.18 3.71 -14.28
N PHE A 80 -2.00 3.78 -13.69
CA PHE A 80 -1.47 5.05 -13.18
C PHE A 80 -0.95 5.90 -14.35
N GLY A 81 -1.67 6.95 -14.70
CA GLY A 81 -1.28 7.89 -15.77
C GLY A 81 0.16 8.40 -15.64
N PRO A 82 0.64 8.79 -14.44
CA PRO A 82 2.01 9.27 -14.27
C PRO A 82 3.12 8.29 -14.67
N LEU A 83 2.84 6.99 -14.73
CA LEU A 83 3.83 5.97 -15.13
C LEU A 83 4.18 6.00 -16.62
N ALA A 84 3.39 6.70 -17.43
CA ALA A 84 3.71 6.93 -18.85
C ALA A 84 4.94 7.82 -19.03
N ASP A 85 5.27 8.64 -18.03
CA ASP A 85 6.47 9.47 -18.02
C ASP A 85 7.63 8.70 -17.38
N PRO A 86 8.73 8.38 -18.14
CA PRO A 86 9.90 7.70 -17.61
C PRO A 86 10.58 8.43 -16.44
N GLU A 87 10.43 9.75 -16.34
CA GLU A 87 11.00 10.54 -15.24
C GLU A 87 10.36 10.17 -13.87
N ASN A 88 9.19 9.57 -13.86
CA ASN A 88 8.52 9.08 -12.67
C ASN A 88 8.97 7.66 -12.26
N ARG A 89 10.01 7.12 -12.88
CA ARG A 89 10.54 5.79 -12.54
C ARG A 89 11.96 5.86 -12.01
N PRO A 90 12.40 4.97 -11.12
CA PRO A 90 11.63 3.88 -10.51
C PRO A 90 10.47 4.39 -9.63
N ALA A 91 9.37 3.66 -9.67
CA ALA A 91 8.15 3.96 -8.91
C ALA A 91 7.76 2.79 -8.03
N ILE A 92 7.18 3.09 -6.87
CA ILE A 92 6.61 2.07 -5.97
C ILE A 92 5.11 2.25 -5.84
N GLN A 93 4.44 1.17 -5.49
CA GLN A 93 3.04 1.21 -5.10
C GLN A 93 2.89 0.87 -3.62
N ILE A 94 2.16 1.72 -2.89
CA ILE A 94 1.73 1.45 -1.53
C ILE A 94 0.44 0.65 -1.60
N ARG A 95 0.40 -0.47 -0.89
CA ARG A 95 -0.77 -1.33 -0.76
C ARG A 95 -0.86 -1.90 0.66
N GLN A 96 -1.99 -2.54 0.97
CA GLN A 96 -2.20 -3.25 2.23
C GLN A 96 -2.02 -2.35 3.46
N MET A 97 -2.43 -1.09 3.35
CA MET A 97 -2.49 -0.18 4.49
C MET A 97 -3.72 -0.46 5.33
N GLY A 98 -3.52 -0.74 6.59
CA GLY A 98 -4.62 -1.01 7.52
C GLY A 98 -4.21 -0.81 8.96
N THR A 99 -5.17 -0.39 9.78
CA THR A 99 -5.01 -0.17 11.22
C THR A 99 -6.16 -0.84 11.96
N ARG A 100 -5.87 -1.54 13.05
CA ARG A 100 -6.92 -2.14 13.89
C ARG A 100 -7.82 -1.06 14.48
N ASP A 101 -9.10 -1.37 14.66
CA ASP A 101 -10.11 -0.42 15.15
C ASP A 101 -9.72 0.20 16.50
N GLU A 102 -9.19 -0.60 17.42
CA GLU A 102 -8.74 -0.16 18.75
C GLU A 102 -7.52 0.77 18.71
N ALA A 103 -6.81 0.82 17.58
CA ALA A 103 -5.59 1.61 17.39
C ALA A 103 -5.77 2.79 16.43
N LEU A 104 -7.00 3.05 16.00
CA LEU A 104 -7.31 4.16 15.09
C LEU A 104 -7.01 5.53 15.72
N ARG A 105 -6.65 6.50 14.88
CA ARG A 105 -6.42 7.91 15.26
C ARG A 105 -5.30 8.12 16.29
N GLN A 106 -4.32 7.21 16.32
CA GLN A 106 -3.14 7.30 17.19
C GLN A 106 -1.85 7.59 16.41
N GLY A 107 -1.95 7.89 15.10
CA GLY A 107 -0.80 8.21 14.25
C GLY A 107 -0.10 7.00 13.64
N HIS A 108 -0.55 5.78 13.90
CA HIS A 108 0.13 4.56 13.43
C HIS A 108 0.16 4.42 11.91
N ALA A 109 -0.92 4.78 11.22
CA ALA A 109 -0.94 4.77 9.75
C ALA A 109 0.11 5.73 9.17
N SER A 110 0.29 6.89 9.79
CA SER A 110 1.32 7.88 9.41
C SER A 110 2.73 7.33 9.62
N GLU A 111 2.98 6.65 10.73
CA GLU A 111 4.26 6.01 11.02
C GLU A 111 4.58 4.92 9.99
N VAL A 112 3.62 4.05 9.69
CA VAL A 112 3.76 3.00 8.68
C VAL A 112 4.05 3.60 7.30
N LEU A 113 3.27 4.59 6.87
CA LEU A 113 3.42 5.22 5.57
C LEU A 113 4.80 5.89 5.43
N ASN A 114 5.22 6.65 6.42
CA ASN A 114 6.53 7.30 6.43
C ASN A 114 7.69 6.30 6.39
N ALA A 115 7.56 5.17 7.09
CA ALA A 115 8.56 4.10 7.05
C ALA A 115 8.65 3.47 5.66
N LEU A 116 7.52 3.21 5.01
CA LEU A 116 7.46 2.68 3.65
C LEU A 116 8.09 3.65 2.63
N GLU A 117 7.76 4.94 2.72
CA GLU A 117 8.32 5.96 1.83
C GLU A 117 9.85 6.03 1.93
N ARG A 118 10.38 6.13 3.15
CA ARG A 118 11.84 6.19 3.38
C ARG A 118 12.55 4.92 2.92
N ALA A 119 12.01 3.75 3.27
CA ALA A 119 12.61 2.48 2.89
C ALA A 119 12.56 2.26 1.37
N SER A 120 11.48 2.67 0.71
CA SER A 120 11.35 2.58 -0.75
C SER A 120 12.32 3.48 -1.49
N ALA A 121 12.50 4.71 -1.03
CA ALA A 121 13.48 5.64 -1.59
C ALA A 121 14.91 5.08 -1.44
N ALA A 122 15.23 4.51 -0.29
CA ALA A 122 16.57 3.95 -0.01
C ALA A 122 16.83 2.63 -0.77
N HIS A 123 15.87 1.71 -0.77
CA HIS A 123 16.07 0.36 -1.30
C HIS A 123 15.87 0.25 -2.81
N PHE A 124 14.82 0.89 -3.34
CA PHE A 124 14.49 0.85 -4.75
C PHE A 124 14.98 2.08 -5.54
N ALA A 125 15.60 3.04 -4.87
CA ALA A 125 15.87 4.36 -5.46
C ALA A 125 14.60 5.00 -6.03
N ALA A 126 13.46 4.76 -5.40
CA ALA A 126 12.16 5.20 -5.90
C ALA A 126 12.07 6.73 -5.94
N LYS A 127 11.63 7.25 -7.08
CA LYS A 127 11.41 8.69 -7.28
C LYS A 127 10.01 9.12 -6.88
N VAL A 128 9.04 8.21 -7.07
CA VAL A 128 7.63 8.46 -6.75
C VAL A 128 6.98 7.25 -6.09
N GLY A 129 5.99 7.53 -5.28
CA GLY A 129 5.04 6.55 -4.80
C GLY A 129 3.67 6.76 -5.44
N LEU A 130 2.96 5.67 -5.67
CA LEU A 130 1.60 5.64 -6.19
C LEU A 130 0.73 4.78 -5.29
N LEU A 131 -0.53 5.11 -5.17
CA LEU A 131 -1.52 4.31 -4.45
C LEU A 131 -2.93 4.56 -4.96
N GLN A 132 -3.81 3.63 -4.65
CA GLN A 132 -5.24 3.72 -4.89
C GLN A 132 -5.92 3.94 -3.54
N ALA A 133 -6.37 5.17 -3.29
CA ALA A 133 -6.99 5.54 -2.04
C ALA A 133 -8.49 5.32 -2.07
N ARG A 134 -9.05 4.66 -1.04
CA ARG A 134 -10.49 4.73 -0.78
C ARG A 134 -10.89 6.19 -0.54
N GLU A 135 -12.07 6.57 -0.98
CA GLU A 135 -12.54 7.95 -0.85
C GLU A 135 -12.40 8.49 0.57
N ALA A 136 -12.76 7.69 1.57
CA ALA A 136 -12.67 8.06 2.99
C ALA A 136 -11.22 8.29 3.47
N ALA A 137 -10.21 7.70 2.82
CA ALA A 137 -8.81 7.81 3.19
C ALA A 137 -8.07 8.96 2.47
N ILE A 138 -8.66 9.57 1.45
CA ILE A 138 -8.03 10.65 0.68
C ILE A 138 -7.56 11.80 1.56
N PRO A 139 -8.35 12.33 2.53
CA PRO A 139 -7.87 13.40 3.41
C PRO A 139 -6.63 13.02 4.22
N PHE A 140 -6.54 11.76 4.67
CA PHE A 140 -5.35 11.27 5.36
C PHE A 140 -4.10 11.34 4.47
N TYR A 141 -4.19 10.79 3.25
CA TYR A 141 -3.05 10.83 2.33
C TYR A 141 -2.68 12.25 1.91
N GLN A 142 -3.66 13.13 1.71
CA GLN A 142 -3.41 14.54 1.43
C GLN A 142 -2.64 15.21 2.57
N SER A 143 -2.98 14.91 3.84
CA SER A 143 -2.25 15.42 5.00
C SER A 143 -0.81 14.92 5.07
N GLN A 144 -0.48 13.81 4.40
CA GLN A 144 0.85 13.23 4.29
C GLN A 144 1.61 13.69 3.03
N GLY A 145 1.06 14.63 2.26
CA GLY A 145 1.70 15.20 1.07
C GLY A 145 1.44 14.44 -0.23
N TRP A 146 0.45 13.55 -0.26
CA TRP A 146 0.02 12.87 -1.47
C TRP A 146 -1.00 13.70 -2.24
N GLU A 147 -0.95 13.63 -3.56
CA GLU A 147 -1.78 14.40 -4.47
C GLU A 147 -2.62 13.49 -5.36
N LEU A 148 -3.84 13.92 -5.67
CA LEU A 148 -4.73 13.22 -6.60
C LEU A 148 -4.18 13.35 -8.03
N VAL A 149 -4.24 12.24 -8.79
CA VAL A 149 -3.70 12.18 -10.16
C VAL A 149 -4.72 11.70 -11.20
N ASP A 150 -5.94 11.40 -10.80
CA ASP A 150 -7.01 10.94 -11.70
C ASP A 150 -8.41 11.34 -11.20
N GLU A 151 -9.40 10.97 -12.00
CA GLU A 151 -10.81 11.07 -11.63
C GLU A 151 -11.25 9.90 -10.74
N PRO A 152 -12.35 10.03 -9.99
CA PRO A 152 -12.89 8.94 -9.19
C PRO A 152 -13.26 7.72 -10.04
N TYR A 153 -13.01 6.53 -9.50
CA TYR A 153 -13.42 5.25 -10.07
C TYR A 153 -13.89 4.31 -8.97
N THR A 154 -14.64 3.28 -9.35
CA THR A 154 -15.15 2.30 -8.39
C THR A 154 -14.43 0.98 -8.56
N ILE A 155 -13.86 0.45 -7.47
CA ILE A 155 -13.37 -0.92 -7.42
C ILE A 155 -14.55 -1.80 -7.01
N GLN A 156 -14.88 -2.78 -7.86
CA GLN A 156 -16.01 -3.67 -7.63
C GLN A 156 -15.89 -4.37 -6.27
N ASN A 157 -16.99 -4.39 -5.51
CA ASN A 157 -17.12 -4.94 -4.15
C ASN A 157 -16.32 -4.22 -3.05
N ILE A 158 -15.60 -3.14 -3.37
CA ILE A 158 -14.82 -2.37 -2.40
C ILE A 158 -15.35 -0.94 -2.29
N GLY A 159 -15.65 -0.29 -3.42
CA GLY A 159 -16.23 1.06 -3.43
C GLY A 159 -15.41 2.09 -4.20
N PRO A 160 -15.73 3.39 -4.02
CA PRO A 160 -15.08 4.46 -4.74
C PRO A 160 -13.64 4.67 -4.30
N HIS A 161 -12.77 4.91 -5.28
CA HIS A 161 -11.33 5.11 -5.12
C HIS A 161 -10.84 6.25 -6.01
N ARG A 162 -9.67 6.78 -5.68
CA ARG A 162 -8.89 7.67 -6.56
C ARG A 162 -7.41 7.33 -6.43
N SER A 163 -6.70 7.45 -7.54
CA SER A 163 -5.24 7.27 -7.55
C SER A 163 -4.55 8.53 -7.03
N MET A 164 -3.48 8.32 -6.26
CA MET A 164 -2.69 9.38 -5.68
C MET A 164 -1.20 9.12 -5.91
N MET A 165 -0.42 10.20 -5.93
CA MET A 165 1.02 10.17 -6.12
C MET A 165 1.72 11.07 -5.12
N LYS A 166 2.93 10.69 -4.73
CA LYS A 166 3.87 11.54 -4.00
C LYS A 166 5.26 11.42 -4.61
N ARG A 167 5.91 12.56 -4.83
CA ARG A 167 7.33 12.60 -5.21
C ARG A 167 8.19 12.49 -3.97
N PHE A 168 9.19 11.64 -4.04
CA PHE A 168 10.16 11.52 -2.95
C PHE A 168 11.30 12.51 -3.20
N SER A 169 11.72 13.19 -2.13
CA SER A 169 12.86 14.10 -2.20
C SER A 169 14.13 13.30 -2.45
N SER A 170 14.94 13.71 -3.44
CA SER A 170 16.31 13.24 -3.58
C SER A 170 17.11 13.75 -2.41
N ASN A 171 17.64 12.88 -1.58
CA ASN A 171 18.65 13.25 -0.58
C ASN A 171 20.00 13.46 -1.25
#